data_bef85e5834adf2373fa31125864affc5
#
_entry.id   bef85e5834adf2373fa31125864affc5
#
_cell.length_a   1.000
_cell.length_b   1.000
_cell.length_c   1.000
_cell.angle_alpha   90.00
_cell.angle_beta   90.00
_cell.angle_gamma   90.00
#
_symmetry.space_group_name_H-M   'P 1'
#
loop_
_entity.id
_entity.type
_entity.pdbx_description
1 polymer ?
#
loop_
_entity_poly.entity_id
_entity_poly.type
_entity_poly.pdbx_seq_one_letter_code
_entity_poly.pdbx_strand_id
1 'polypeptide(L)'
;PQEVYDQPVNMFVAKFLGTPPINMFTGSVRSGRLFIGENDVLPAVGTPDGEYNIGIRPEGFIPEENGPLCCAFRRIEVMGRDTSVIFSHPAAEADTVRAIISSANKPDGASGKIRFALRPDKVFLFDKTDGKRIAFRAE
;
A
#
# COMPACT_ATOMS: atom_id res chain seq x y z
N PRO A 1 19.27 -5.78 -6.41
CA PRO A 1 19.73 -5.64 -5.05
C PRO A 1 18.64 -5.24 -4.08
N GLN A 2 18.78 -5.69 -2.85
CA GLN A 2 17.81 -5.46 -1.79
C GLN A 2 17.58 -3.97 -1.52
N GLU A 3 18.62 -3.17 -1.61
CA GLU A 3 18.52 -1.73 -1.37
C GLU A 3 17.55 -1.06 -2.34
N VAL A 4 17.58 -1.46 -3.61
CA VAL A 4 16.68 -0.90 -4.62
C VAL A 4 15.23 -1.30 -4.32
N TYR A 5 15.01 -2.51 -3.86
CA TYR A 5 13.68 -2.97 -3.49
C TYR A 5 13.16 -2.23 -2.26
N ASP A 6 13.99 -2.10 -1.20
CA ASP A 6 13.56 -1.50 0.06
C ASP A 6 13.51 0.04 -0.01
N GLN A 7 14.35 0.65 -0.85
CA GLN A 7 14.47 2.10 -0.94
C GLN A 7 14.43 2.56 -2.40
N PRO A 8 13.27 2.44 -3.06
CA PRO A 8 13.17 2.85 -4.46
C PRO A 8 13.36 4.35 -4.61
N VAL A 9 14.13 4.76 -5.62
CA VAL A 9 14.42 6.18 -5.86
C VAL A 9 13.33 6.88 -6.68
N ASN A 10 12.52 6.12 -7.41
CA ASN A 10 11.41 6.69 -8.16
C ASN A 10 10.36 5.62 -8.43
N MET A 11 9.19 6.05 -8.91
CA MET A 11 8.04 5.19 -9.16
C MET A 11 8.33 4.12 -10.21
N PHE A 12 9.09 4.46 -11.26
CA PHE A 12 9.45 3.50 -12.30
C PHE A 12 10.22 2.33 -11.70
N VAL A 13 11.23 2.62 -10.87
CA VAL A 13 12.01 1.58 -10.19
C VAL A 13 11.11 0.74 -9.28
N ALA A 14 10.24 1.41 -8.51
CA ALA A 14 9.33 0.71 -7.60
C ALA A 14 8.40 -0.25 -8.33
N LYS A 15 7.89 0.14 -9.51
CA LYS A 15 6.95 -0.68 -10.28
C LYS A 15 7.62 -1.88 -10.95
N PHE A 16 8.87 -1.74 -11.38
CA PHE A 16 9.52 -2.76 -12.20
C PHE A 16 10.54 -3.61 -11.45
N LEU A 17 10.92 -3.23 -10.24
CA LEU A 17 11.82 -4.02 -9.41
C LEU A 17 11.07 -4.54 -8.20
N GLY A 18 10.96 -5.82 -8.12
CA GLY A 18 10.22 -6.51 -7.07
C GLY A 18 9.28 -7.52 -7.67
N THR A 19 9.15 -8.67 -7.02
CA THR A 19 8.29 -9.76 -7.44
C THR A 19 7.57 -10.29 -6.21
N PRO A 20 6.27 -10.07 -6.07
CA PRO A 20 5.38 -9.32 -6.98
C PRO A 20 5.66 -7.82 -6.97
N PRO A 21 5.18 -7.09 -7.98
CA PRO A 21 5.41 -5.66 -8.08
C PRO A 21 4.69 -4.87 -6.97
N ILE A 22 5.18 -3.66 -6.73
CA ILE A 22 4.56 -2.74 -5.78
C ILE A 22 3.16 -2.36 -6.26
N ASN A 23 2.25 -2.18 -5.32
CA ASN A 23 0.88 -1.74 -5.63
C ASN A 23 0.81 -0.22 -5.59
N MET A 24 0.27 0.39 -6.64
CA MET A 24 0.19 1.84 -6.76
C MET A 24 -1.22 2.34 -6.51
N PHE A 25 -1.28 3.46 -5.76
CA PHE A 25 -2.52 4.14 -5.43
C PHE A 25 -2.36 5.63 -5.68
N THR A 26 -3.48 6.34 -5.81
CA THR A 26 -3.48 7.80 -5.75
C THR A 26 -3.89 8.22 -4.34
N GLY A 27 -3.28 9.28 -3.87
CA GLY A 27 -3.61 9.78 -2.54
C GLY A 27 -3.15 11.20 -2.34
N SER A 28 -3.23 11.66 -1.11
CA SER A 28 -2.88 13.03 -0.77
C SER A 28 -2.34 13.10 0.65
N VAL A 29 -1.61 14.18 0.90
CA VAL A 29 -1.24 14.56 2.27
C VAL A 29 -2.02 15.82 2.58
N ARG A 30 -2.71 15.82 3.70
CA ARG A 30 -3.48 16.96 4.19
C ARG A 30 -3.24 17.11 5.69
N SER A 31 -2.72 18.27 6.07
CA SER A 31 -2.48 18.60 7.48
C SER A 31 -1.74 17.52 8.25
N GLY A 32 -0.67 17.00 7.65
CA GLY A 32 0.18 16.01 8.30
C GLY A 32 -0.37 14.59 8.31
N ARG A 33 -1.39 14.31 7.51
CA ARG A 33 -1.98 12.96 7.40
C ARG A 33 -1.96 12.49 5.95
N LEU A 34 -1.65 11.21 5.76
CA LEU A 34 -1.66 10.56 4.45
C LEU A 34 -3.01 9.91 4.22
N PHE A 35 -3.60 10.23 3.06
CA PHE A 35 -4.88 9.65 2.63
C PHE A 35 -4.67 8.82 1.37
N ILE A 36 -5.31 7.67 1.31
CA ILE A 36 -5.44 6.87 0.09
C ILE A 36 -6.92 6.95 -0.28
N GLY A 37 -7.23 7.68 -1.36
CA GLY A 37 -8.61 8.06 -1.63
C GLY A 37 -9.16 8.83 -0.43
N GLU A 38 -10.24 8.33 0.14
CA GLU A 38 -10.89 8.95 1.32
C GLU A 38 -10.40 8.36 2.63
N ASN A 39 -9.51 7.38 2.60
CA ASN A 39 -9.05 6.71 3.81
C ASN A 39 -7.82 7.38 4.41
N ASP A 40 -7.93 7.82 5.65
CA ASP A 40 -6.84 8.40 6.44
C ASP A 40 -6.03 7.25 7.02
N VAL A 41 -4.86 6.98 6.45
CA VAL A 41 -4.15 5.73 6.73
C VAL A 41 -2.93 5.87 7.65
N LEU A 42 -2.23 6.99 7.60
CA LEU A 42 -0.98 7.16 8.38
C LEU A 42 -0.71 8.63 8.65
N PRO A 43 0.06 8.95 9.70
CA PRO A 43 0.67 10.28 9.80
C PRO A 43 1.65 10.48 8.65
N ALA A 44 1.84 11.73 8.23
CA ALA A 44 2.82 12.10 7.21
C ALA A 44 3.56 13.34 7.69
N VAL A 45 4.53 13.13 8.58
CA VAL A 45 5.22 14.22 9.26
C VAL A 45 6.19 14.93 8.31
N GLY A 46 6.00 16.23 8.16
CA GLY A 46 6.90 17.06 7.36
C GLY A 46 6.72 16.96 5.85
N THR A 47 5.75 16.17 5.37
CA THR A 47 5.46 16.10 3.95
C THR A 47 4.47 17.22 3.58
N PRO A 48 4.76 18.00 2.53
CA PRO A 48 3.85 19.08 2.12
C PRO A 48 2.47 18.57 1.71
N ASP A 49 1.45 19.38 1.96
CA ASP A 49 0.11 19.07 1.46
C ASP A 49 0.14 19.00 -0.07
N GLY A 50 -0.60 18.06 -0.63
CA GLY A 50 -0.65 17.88 -2.08
C GLY A 50 -1.08 16.47 -2.44
N GLU A 51 -1.15 16.22 -3.74
CA GLU A 51 -1.48 14.90 -4.27
C GLU A 51 -0.21 14.14 -4.63
N TYR A 52 -0.22 12.85 -4.38
CA TYR A 52 0.93 11.99 -4.61
C TYR A 52 0.50 10.66 -5.18
N ASN A 53 1.42 9.99 -5.87
CA ASN A 53 1.30 8.56 -6.13
C ASN A 53 1.88 7.83 -4.93
N ILE A 54 1.20 6.79 -4.49
CA ILE A 54 1.58 6.05 -3.28
C ILE A 54 1.83 4.60 -3.67
N GLY A 55 3.03 4.11 -3.38
CA GLY A 55 3.37 2.71 -3.61
C GLY A 55 3.41 1.96 -2.30
N ILE A 56 2.80 0.79 -2.27
CA ILE A 56 2.80 -0.06 -1.08
C ILE A 56 3.27 -1.46 -1.48
N ARG A 57 4.33 -1.93 -0.83
CA ARG A 57 4.81 -3.29 -1.05
C ARG A 57 3.74 -4.28 -0.59
N PRO A 58 3.62 -5.45 -1.23
CA PRO A 58 2.58 -6.42 -0.85
C PRO A 58 2.61 -6.83 0.62
N GLU A 59 3.78 -6.88 1.23
CA GLU A 59 3.93 -7.23 2.64
C GLU A 59 3.64 -6.06 3.58
N GLY A 60 3.30 -4.88 3.04
CA GLY A 60 2.99 -3.69 3.83
C GLY A 60 1.58 -3.62 4.35
N PHE A 61 0.72 -4.57 3.99
CA PHE A 61 -0.67 -4.59 4.42
C PHE A 61 -0.84 -5.54 5.60
N ILE A 62 -1.43 -5.05 6.68
CA ILE A 62 -1.68 -5.83 7.89
C ILE A 62 -3.20 -5.94 8.05
N PRO A 63 -3.78 -7.16 7.91
CA PRO A 63 -5.22 -7.31 8.14
C PRO A 63 -5.58 -6.92 9.57
N GLU A 64 -6.52 -6.00 9.71
CA GLU A 64 -7.02 -5.56 11.01
C GLU A 64 -8.51 -5.26 10.89
N GLU A 65 -9.29 -5.69 11.86
CA GLU A 65 -10.74 -5.51 11.84
C GLU A 65 -11.13 -4.03 11.72
N ASN A 66 -10.42 -3.14 12.40
CA ASN A 66 -10.66 -1.71 12.37
C ASN A 66 -9.58 -0.93 11.63
N GLY A 67 -8.88 -1.60 10.70
CA GLY A 67 -7.83 -0.94 9.93
C GLY A 67 -8.37 0.22 9.11
N PRO A 68 -7.56 1.26 8.90
CA PRO A 68 -8.02 2.47 8.22
C PRO A 68 -8.22 2.33 6.71
N LEU A 69 -7.57 1.37 6.08
CA LEU A 69 -7.73 1.16 4.63
C LEU A 69 -8.86 0.17 4.40
N CYS A 70 -9.99 0.65 3.84
CA CYS A 70 -11.19 -0.15 3.60
C CYS A 70 -11.20 -0.62 2.15
N CYS A 71 -11.22 -1.92 1.95
CA CYS A 71 -11.11 -2.51 0.61
C CYS A 71 -12.22 -3.52 0.34
N ALA A 72 -12.42 -3.82 -0.94
CA ALA A 72 -13.34 -4.87 -1.36
C ALA A 72 -12.55 -6.17 -1.52
N PHE A 73 -12.94 -7.19 -0.79
CA PHE A 73 -12.29 -8.50 -0.84
C PHE A 73 -12.64 -9.22 -2.14
N ARG A 74 -11.66 -9.85 -2.77
CA ARG A 74 -11.87 -10.63 -3.99
C ARG A 74 -11.67 -12.12 -3.75
N ARG A 75 -10.46 -12.51 -3.36
CA ARG A 75 -10.13 -13.93 -3.13
C ARG A 75 -8.82 -14.08 -2.37
N ILE A 76 -8.56 -15.29 -1.95
CA ILE A 76 -7.31 -15.68 -1.31
C ILE A 76 -6.61 -16.70 -2.20
N GLU A 77 -5.29 -16.55 -2.36
CA GLU A 77 -4.46 -17.51 -3.08
C GLU A 77 -3.36 -17.97 -2.13
N VAL A 78 -3.35 -19.26 -1.83
CA VAL A 78 -2.35 -19.84 -0.94
C VAL A 78 -1.14 -20.29 -1.75
N MET A 79 0.04 -19.82 -1.38
CA MET A 79 1.29 -20.10 -2.09
C MET A 79 2.37 -20.48 -1.07
N GLY A 80 2.44 -21.76 -0.75
CA GLY A 80 3.39 -22.24 0.26
C GLY A 80 3.07 -21.70 1.65
N ARG A 81 4.03 -21.02 2.26
CA ARG A 81 3.86 -20.42 3.59
C ARG A 81 3.10 -19.10 3.57
N ASP A 82 3.04 -18.47 2.41
CA ASP A 82 2.43 -17.17 2.28
C ASP A 82 1.05 -17.29 1.69
N THR A 83 0.18 -16.37 2.08
CA THR A 83 -1.15 -16.23 1.54
C THR A 83 -1.23 -14.88 0.87
N SER A 84 -1.69 -14.86 -0.39
CA SER A 84 -1.99 -13.61 -1.07
C SER A 84 -3.47 -13.30 -0.87
N VAL A 85 -3.75 -12.07 -0.46
CA VAL A 85 -5.11 -11.54 -0.42
C VAL A 85 -5.27 -10.65 -1.63
N ILE A 86 -6.23 -10.95 -2.48
CA ILE A 86 -6.53 -10.15 -3.66
C ILE A 86 -7.75 -9.30 -3.34
N PHE A 87 -7.62 -8.00 -3.54
CA PHE A 87 -8.66 -7.05 -3.19
C PHE A 87 -8.68 -5.89 -4.19
N SER A 88 -9.68 -5.03 -4.08
CA SER A 88 -9.76 -3.82 -4.89
C SER A 88 -9.99 -2.61 -4.01
N HIS A 89 -9.59 -1.46 -4.52
CA HIS A 89 -9.77 -0.17 -3.85
C HIS A 89 -9.99 0.90 -4.91
N PRO A 90 -10.89 1.87 -4.68
CA PRO A 90 -11.19 2.91 -5.68
C PRO A 90 -9.97 3.75 -6.08
N ALA A 91 -9.02 3.93 -5.19
CA ALA A 91 -7.81 4.74 -5.44
C ALA A 91 -6.65 3.92 -6.02
N ALA A 92 -6.80 2.61 -6.18
CA ALA A 92 -5.75 1.78 -6.75
C ALA A 92 -5.61 2.02 -8.25
N GLU A 93 -4.37 2.00 -8.75
CA GLU A 93 -4.09 2.15 -10.18
C GLU A 93 -4.62 0.93 -10.95
N ALA A 94 -4.40 -0.26 -10.42
CA ALA A 94 -4.83 -1.50 -11.06
C ALA A 94 -6.20 -1.94 -10.55
N ASP A 95 -6.89 -2.79 -11.33
CA ASP A 95 -8.21 -3.31 -10.95
C ASP A 95 -8.15 -4.15 -9.68
N THR A 96 -7.04 -4.83 -9.44
CA THR A 96 -6.83 -5.63 -8.24
C THR A 96 -5.47 -5.33 -7.63
N VAL A 97 -5.40 -5.53 -6.33
CA VAL A 97 -4.22 -5.29 -5.50
C VAL A 97 -3.90 -6.58 -4.76
N ARG A 98 -2.63 -6.84 -4.56
CA ARG A 98 -2.16 -8.04 -3.86
C ARG A 98 -1.47 -7.67 -2.56
N ALA A 99 -1.97 -8.21 -1.45
CA ALA A 99 -1.29 -8.21 -0.17
C ALA A 99 -0.72 -9.60 0.10
N ILE A 100 0.47 -9.67 0.67
CA ILE A 100 1.08 -10.94 1.08
C ILE A 100 1.11 -10.97 2.60
N ILE A 101 0.49 -11.98 3.18
CA ILE A 101 0.39 -12.11 4.63
C ILE A 101 0.84 -13.51 5.05
N SER A 102 1.13 -13.66 6.34
CA SER A 102 1.36 -14.98 6.91
C SER A 102 0.05 -15.78 6.88
N SER A 103 0.12 -17.05 6.54
CA SER A 103 -1.06 -17.91 6.54
C SER A 103 -1.74 -18.00 7.92
N ALA A 104 -1.00 -17.71 8.99
CA ALA A 104 -1.54 -17.68 10.34
C ALA A 104 -2.51 -16.52 10.56
N ASN A 105 -2.39 -15.44 9.75
CA ASN A 105 -3.24 -14.25 9.87
C ASN A 105 -4.28 -14.15 8.75
N LYS A 106 -4.63 -15.29 8.16
CA LYS A 106 -5.54 -15.34 7.03
C LYS A 106 -6.91 -14.74 7.38
N PRO A 107 -7.36 -13.71 6.64
CA PRO A 107 -8.66 -13.09 6.90
C PRO A 107 -9.81 -13.96 6.42
N ASP A 108 -11.00 -13.73 7.01
CA ASP A 108 -12.21 -14.46 6.67
C ASP A 108 -12.77 -14.09 5.29
N GLY A 109 -12.89 -12.81 4.99
CA GLY A 109 -13.44 -12.36 3.72
C GLY A 109 -14.92 -12.60 3.52
N ALA A 110 -15.63 -13.16 4.51
CA ALA A 110 -17.04 -13.54 4.38
C ALA A 110 -17.97 -12.35 4.11
N SER A 111 -17.62 -11.17 4.58
CA SER A 111 -18.43 -9.96 4.38
C SER A 111 -18.21 -9.32 3.00
N GLY A 112 -17.27 -9.81 2.21
CA GLY A 112 -16.88 -9.17 0.96
C GLY A 112 -16.02 -7.93 1.15
N LYS A 113 -15.63 -7.63 2.38
CA LYS A 113 -14.80 -6.48 2.72
C LYS A 113 -13.59 -6.92 3.51
N ILE A 114 -12.52 -6.15 3.41
CA ILE A 114 -11.32 -6.37 4.22
C ILE A 114 -10.72 -5.02 4.57
N ARG A 115 -10.19 -4.89 5.79
CA ARG A 115 -9.55 -3.67 6.23
C ARG A 115 -8.12 -3.97 6.61
N PHE A 116 -7.24 -3.00 6.33
CA PHE A 116 -5.82 -3.12 6.61
C PHE A 116 -5.32 -1.92 7.39
N ALA A 117 -4.37 -2.17 8.28
CA ALA A 117 -3.39 -1.18 8.67
C ALA A 117 -2.20 -1.30 7.72
N LEU A 118 -1.34 -0.31 7.69
CA LEU A 118 -0.19 -0.29 6.80
C LEU A 118 1.12 -0.23 7.61
N ARG A 119 2.14 -0.92 7.11
CA ARG A 119 3.50 -0.81 7.64
C ARG A 119 4.15 0.42 7.02
N PRO A 120 4.49 1.45 7.82
CA PRO A 120 5.03 2.69 7.26
C PRO A 120 6.32 2.50 6.44
N ASP A 121 7.15 1.54 6.82
CA ASP A 121 8.42 1.26 6.11
C ASP A 121 8.22 0.59 4.75
N LYS A 122 7.00 0.20 4.41
CA LYS A 122 6.64 -0.39 3.13
C LYS A 122 5.78 0.53 2.28
N VAL A 123 5.61 1.78 2.71
CA VAL A 123 4.81 2.79 2.01
C VAL A 123 5.76 3.86 1.47
N PHE A 124 5.59 4.20 0.19
CA PHE A 124 6.45 5.17 -0.49
C PHE A 124 5.59 6.19 -1.22
N LEU A 125 6.00 7.45 -1.14
CA LEU A 125 5.34 8.54 -1.86
C LEU A 125 6.18 8.95 -3.05
N PHE A 126 5.50 9.27 -4.16
CA PHE A 126 6.15 9.71 -5.38
C PHE A 126 5.46 10.95 -5.92
N ASP A 127 6.25 11.89 -6.43
CA ASP A 127 5.75 13.11 -7.05
C ASP A 127 4.89 12.74 -8.26
N LYS A 128 3.74 13.37 -8.39
CA LYS A 128 2.81 13.09 -9.49
C LYS A 128 3.33 13.56 -10.84
N THR A 129 4.20 14.53 -10.86
CA THR A 129 4.70 15.12 -12.10
C THR A 129 5.87 14.34 -12.67
N ASP A 130 6.90 14.07 -11.86
CA ASP A 130 8.14 13.46 -12.34
C ASP A 130 8.38 12.05 -11.81
N GLY A 131 7.53 11.55 -10.92
CA GLY A 131 7.68 10.20 -10.36
C GLY A 131 8.80 10.04 -9.36
N LYS A 132 9.47 11.11 -8.98
CA LYS A 132 10.56 11.03 -8.00
C LYS A 132 10.03 10.76 -6.61
N ARG A 133 10.81 10.01 -5.84
CA ARG A 133 10.44 9.70 -4.47
C ARG A 133 10.43 10.95 -3.61
N ILE A 134 9.38 11.08 -2.79
CA ILE A 134 9.23 12.16 -1.83
C ILE A 134 9.51 11.59 -0.44
N ALA A 135 10.29 12.31 0.36
CA ALA A 135 10.58 11.91 1.72
C ALA A 135 9.27 11.77 2.51
N PHE A 136 9.15 10.66 3.23
CA PHE A 136 7.95 10.35 4.00
C PHE A 136 8.32 9.67 5.29
N ARG A 137 7.74 10.11 6.38
CA ARG A 137 7.85 9.42 7.66
C ARG A 137 6.54 9.54 8.43
N ALA A 138 6.20 8.47 9.14
CA ALA A 138 4.96 8.40 9.91
C ALA A 138 5.13 8.88 11.37
N GLU A 139 6.34 9.33 11.74
CA GLU A 139 6.59 9.83 13.10
C GLU A 139 7.86 10.68 13.18
#